data_4fd5c9556a6117ec97e1fd58e28b9a17
#
_entry.id   4fd5c9556a6117ec97e1fd58e28b9a17
#
_cell.length_a   1.000
_cell.length_b   1.000
_cell.length_c   1.000
_cell.angle_alpha   90.00
_cell.angle_beta   90.00
_cell.angle_gamma   90.00
#
_symmetry.space_group_name_H-M   'P 1'
#
loop_
_entity.id
_entity.type
_entity.pdbx_description
1 polymer ?
#
loop_
_entity_poly.entity_id
_entity_poly.type
_entity_poly.pdbx_seq_one_letter_code
_entity_poly.pdbx_strand_id
1 'polypeptide(L)'
;MSKYIIDTDTGSCTPYVEDGAAAPSISKKERMVRMLAEHRGDVEYNGFVATIQTWFYGSVVQASWCATTISYLLAQVGLGDLKSENVKTLLDKISASGKFELLDKTCDVERGDILFWLWSGNVMTTSSSKHVGIAEHPSKGSTIYCLGGNQKDKICTLGYDRKHLFCIARLKEV
;
A
#
# COMPACT_ATOMS: atom_id res chain seq x y z
N MET A 1 29.12 3.88 14.42
CA MET A 1 28.18 3.88 15.58
C MET A 1 27.13 4.93 15.33
N SER A 2 25.87 4.54 15.31
CA SER A 2 24.78 5.52 15.16
C SER A 2 24.63 6.31 16.44
N LYS A 3 24.62 7.65 16.34
CA LYS A 3 24.36 8.54 17.48
C LYS A 3 22.86 8.85 17.50
N TYR A 4 22.30 8.97 18.70
CA TYR A 4 20.90 9.30 18.91
C TYR A 4 20.79 10.49 19.88
N ILE A 5 19.80 11.35 19.68
CA ILE A 5 19.37 12.34 20.66
C ILE A 5 18.22 11.73 21.43
N ILE A 6 18.34 11.69 22.76
CA ILE A 6 17.27 11.29 23.66
C ILE A 6 16.64 12.56 24.21
N ASP A 7 15.37 12.77 23.92
CA ASP A 7 14.58 13.80 24.60
C ASP A 7 14.23 13.29 25.99
N THR A 8 14.83 13.92 26.99
CA THR A 8 14.69 13.51 28.40
C THR A 8 13.30 13.79 28.99
N ASP A 9 12.53 14.68 28.35
CA ASP A 9 11.20 15.08 28.84
C ASP A 9 10.11 14.16 28.30
N THR A 10 10.30 13.63 27.09
CA THR A 10 9.33 12.73 26.43
C THR A 10 9.79 11.29 26.33
N GLY A 11 11.06 11.00 26.60
CA GLY A 11 11.68 9.68 26.42
C GLY A 11 11.81 9.27 24.95
N SER A 12 11.58 10.18 24.00
CA SER A 12 11.69 9.88 22.58
C SER A 12 13.15 9.81 22.15
N CYS A 13 13.46 8.83 21.28
CA CYS A 13 14.80 8.62 20.76
C CYS A 13 14.80 8.95 19.26
N THR A 14 15.48 10.05 18.89
CA THR A 14 15.63 10.44 17.48
C THR A 14 17.06 10.22 17.02
N PRO A 15 17.30 9.77 15.77
CA PRO A 15 18.65 9.69 15.23
C PRO A 15 19.31 11.07 15.24
N TYR A 16 20.53 11.15 15.77
CA TYR A 16 21.35 12.36 15.67
C TYR A 16 21.71 12.60 14.21
N VAL A 17 21.27 13.69 13.64
CA VAL A 17 21.67 14.16 12.30
C VAL A 17 22.71 15.26 12.52
N GLU A 18 23.94 15.09 12.02
CA GLU A 18 24.94 16.17 12.04
C GLU A 18 24.39 17.37 11.24
N ASP A 19 24.52 18.56 11.79
CA ASP A 19 24.05 19.81 11.18
C ASP A 19 24.55 19.92 9.74
N GLY A 20 23.60 19.91 8.78
CA GLY A 20 23.86 20.06 7.35
C GLY A 20 23.62 18.80 6.47
N ALA A 21 23.46 17.63 7.05
CA ALA A 21 23.03 16.44 6.28
C ALA A 21 21.50 16.39 6.26
N ALA A 22 20.90 16.58 5.10
CA ALA A 22 19.45 16.29 4.92
C ALA A 22 19.18 14.86 5.38
N ALA A 23 18.19 14.68 6.26
CA ALA A 23 17.76 13.33 6.65
C ALA A 23 17.49 12.51 5.37
N PRO A 24 17.95 11.26 5.28
CA PRO A 24 17.75 10.46 4.07
C PRO A 24 16.28 10.43 3.73
N SER A 25 15.93 10.89 2.53
CA SER A 25 14.55 10.93 2.07
C SER A 25 14.02 9.49 2.01
N ILE A 26 12.98 9.23 2.77
CA ILE A 26 12.31 7.93 2.74
C ILE A 26 11.65 7.77 1.37
N SER A 27 11.89 6.64 0.70
CA SER A 27 11.30 6.35 -0.61
C SER A 27 9.75 6.41 -0.57
N LYS A 28 9.13 6.67 -1.72
CA LYS A 28 7.66 6.69 -1.83
C LYS A 28 7.05 5.34 -1.44
N LYS A 29 7.68 4.23 -1.84
CA LYS A 29 7.27 2.88 -1.47
C LYS A 29 7.28 2.69 0.05
N GLU A 30 8.37 3.03 0.70
CA GLU A 30 8.50 2.91 2.16
C GLU A 30 7.51 3.82 2.89
N ARG A 31 7.29 5.05 2.37
CA ARG A 31 6.30 5.98 2.95
C ARG A 31 4.89 5.41 2.91
N MET A 32 4.48 4.79 1.81
CA MET A 32 3.16 4.14 1.70
C MET A 32 3.01 2.99 2.68
N VAL A 33 4.04 2.13 2.81
CA VAL A 33 4.00 1.00 3.74
C VAL A 33 3.89 1.47 5.19
N ARG A 34 4.72 2.45 5.60
CA ARG A 34 4.69 2.98 6.97
C ARG A 34 3.34 3.59 7.31
N MET A 35 2.82 4.45 6.44
CA MET A 35 1.52 5.09 6.64
C MET A 35 0.41 4.06 6.88
N LEU A 36 0.36 2.99 6.09
CA LEU A 36 -0.67 1.97 6.27
C LEU A 36 -0.40 1.09 7.50
N ALA A 37 0.86 0.79 7.81
CA ALA A 37 1.25 -0.02 8.95
C ALA A 37 0.93 0.64 10.31
N GLU A 38 1.02 1.96 10.40
CA GLU A 38 0.67 2.75 11.59
C GLU A 38 -0.82 2.63 11.95
N HIS A 39 -1.65 2.30 10.97
CA HIS A 39 -3.10 2.18 11.12
C HIS A 39 -3.62 0.73 11.17
N ARG A 40 -2.73 -0.23 11.48
CA ARG A 40 -3.16 -1.62 11.66
C ARG A 40 -4.18 -1.76 12.77
N GLY A 41 -5.26 -2.46 12.46
CA GLY A 41 -6.36 -2.67 13.38
C GLY A 41 -7.50 -1.68 13.20
N ASP A 42 -7.30 -0.56 12.50
CA ASP A 42 -8.38 0.37 12.18
C ASP A 42 -9.45 -0.37 11.35
N VAL A 43 -10.69 -0.24 11.80
CA VAL A 43 -11.85 -0.94 11.23
C VAL A 43 -12.68 -0.02 10.34
N GLU A 44 -13.54 -0.63 9.53
CA GLU A 44 -14.48 0.09 8.67
C GLU A 44 -15.30 1.13 9.48
N TYR A 45 -15.56 2.28 8.89
CA TYR A 45 -16.29 3.43 9.46
C TYR A 45 -15.59 4.19 10.58
N ASN A 46 -14.37 3.84 10.95
CA ASN A 46 -13.68 4.44 12.09
C ASN A 46 -12.25 4.88 11.73
N GLY A 47 -11.70 5.80 12.52
CA GLY A 47 -10.29 6.22 12.46
C GLY A 47 -9.81 6.60 11.06
N PHE A 48 -8.70 6.01 10.66
CA PHE A 48 -8.06 6.26 9.37
C PHE A 48 -8.90 5.78 8.18
N VAL A 49 -9.68 4.70 8.34
CA VAL A 49 -10.56 4.20 7.29
C VAL A 49 -11.65 5.23 6.96
N ALA A 50 -12.24 5.87 7.98
CA ALA A 50 -13.21 6.96 7.77
C ALA A 50 -12.55 8.15 7.05
N THR A 51 -11.29 8.47 7.34
CA THR A 51 -10.52 9.51 6.64
C THR A 51 -10.35 9.15 5.17
N ILE A 52 -9.95 7.93 4.84
CA ILE A 52 -9.81 7.45 3.45
C ILE A 52 -11.14 7.54 2.69
N GLN A 53 -12.22 7.06 3.29
CA GLN A 53 -13.55 7.07 2.68
C GLN A 53 -14.05 8.50 2.45
N THR A 54 -13.92 9.38 3.44
CA THR A 54 -14.30 10.79 3.31
C THR A 54 -13.48 11.49 2.24
N TRP A 55 -12.16 11.25 2.18
CA TRP A 55 -11.31 11.79 1.11
C TRP A 55 -11.75 11.33 -0.27
N PHE A 56 -12.19 10.06 -0.39
CA PHE A 56 -12.54 9.48 -1.67
C PHE A 56 -13.97 9.85 -2.11
N TYR A 57 -14.95 9.66 -1.23
CA TYR A 57 -16.39 9.76 -1.53
C TYR A 57 -17.04 11.05 -1.03
N GLY A 58 -16.34 11.85 -0.22
CA GLY A 58 -16.92 13.00 0.49
C GLY A 58 -17.66 12.64 1.77
N SER A 59 -17.83 11.36 2.05
CA SER A 59 -18.49 10.84 3.27
C SER A 59 -18.04 9.41 3.53
N VAL A 60 -18.35 8.91 4.73
CA VAL A 60 -18.18 7.50 5.07
C VAL A 60 -19.30 6.69 4.40
N VAL A 61 -18.95 5.65 3.66
CA VAL A 61 -19.88 4.83 2.87
C VAL A 61 -19.62 3.34 3.06
N GLN A 62 -20.65 2.53 2.91
CA GLN A 62 -20.51 1.07 2.87
C GLN A 62 -20.10 0.62 1.47
N ALA A 63 -18.81 0.42 1.25
CA ALA A 63 -18.26 -0.04 -0.02
C ALA A 63 -16.98 -0.83 0.22
N SER A 64 -16.55 -1.65 -0.76
CA SER A 64 -15.22 -2.25 -0.73
C SER A 64 -14.16 -1.16 -0.83
N TRP A 65 -13.29 -1.08 0.16
CA TRP A 65 -12.32 0.02 0.28
C TRP A 65 -10.84 -0.37 0.11
N CYS A 66 -10.54 -1.56 -0.41
CA CYS A 66 -9.16 -1.96 -0.69
C CYS A 66 -8.50 -1.08 -1.76
N ALA A 67 -9.17 -0.84 -2.90
CA ALA A 67 -8.64 0.03 -3.96
C ALA A 67 -8.62 1.50 -3.55
N THR A 68 -9.61 1.94 -2.76
CA THR A 68 -9.67 3.30 -2.19
C THR A 68 -8.49 3.56 -1.25
N THR A 69 -8.11 2.56 -0.45
CA THR A 69 -6.91 2.62 0.41
C THR A 69 -5.65 2.84 -0.41
N ILE A 70 -5.42 2.05 -1.45
CA ILE A 70 -4.25 2.21 -2.32
C ILE A 70 -4.29 3.55 -3.04
N SER A 71 -5.45 4.00 -3.52
CA SER A 71 -5.62 5.31 -4.14
C SER A 71 -5.25 6.45 -3.20
N TYR A 72 -5.64 6.36 -1.93
CA TYR A 72 -5.26 7.33 -0.90
C TYR A 72 -3.75 7.36 -0.69
N LEU A 73 -3.11 6.21 -0.52
CA LEU A 73 -1.65 6.12 -0.34
C LEU A 73 -0.89 6.70 -1.53
N LEU A 74 -1.34 6.40 -2.76
CA LEU A 74 -0.78 6.96 -3.98
C LEU A 74 -0.88 8.49 -4.00
N ALA A 75 -2.02 9.04 -3.60
CA ALA A 75 -2.20 10.50 -3.50
C ALA A 75 -1.24 11.14 -2.50
N GLN A 76 -0.99 10.49 -1.35
CA GLN A 76 -0.06 10.99 -0.32
C GLN A 76 1.40 11.02 -0.78
N VAL A 77 1.74 10.31 -1.86
CA VAL A 77 3.08 10.31 -2.46
C VAL A 77 3.13 11.03 -3.83
N GLY A 78 2.11 11.86 -4.12
CA GLY A 78 2.06 12.69 -5.33
C GLY A 78 1.57 11.96 -6.59
N LEU A 79 0.81 10.88 -6.45
CA LEU A 79 0.24 10.08 -7.54
C LEU A 79 -1.30 10.04 -7.49
N GLY A 80 -1.93 11.15 -7.08
CA GLY A 80 -3.38 11.23 -6.87
C GLY A 80 -4.23 11.13 -8.15
N ASP A 81 -3.63 11.29 -9.32
CA ASP A 81 -4.23 11.06 -10.63
C ASP A 81 -4.66 9.59 -10.86
N LEU A 82 -4.08 8.66 -10.07
CA LEU A 82 -4.39 7.22 -10.14
C LEU A 82 -5.60 6.79 -9.28
N LYS A 83 -6.41 7.74 -8.82
CA LYS A 83 -7.57 7.48 -7.94
C LYS A 83 -8.61 6.55 -8.60
N SER A 84 -8.98 5.46 -7.89
CA SER A 84 -10.05 4.52 -8.28
C SER A 84 -10.57 3.73 -7.08
N GLU A 85 -11.87 3.46 -7.05
CA GLU A 85 -12.52 2.54 -6.10
C GLU A 85 -12.52 1.08 -6.58
N ASN A 86 -12.35 0.87 -7.89
CA ASN A 86 -12.33 -0.45 -8.48
C ASN A 86 -10.90 -0.92 -8.73
N VAL A 87 -10.59 -2.14 -8.27
CA VAL A 87 -9.24 -2.74 -8.38
C VAL A 87 -8.77 -2.85 -9.84
N LYS A 88 -9.65 -3.29 -10.75
CA LYS A 88 -9.30 -3.42 -12.19
C LYS A 88 -9.01 -2.05 -12.80
N THR A 89 -9.87 -1.06 -12.54
CA THR A 89 -9.67 0.30 -13.03
C THR A 89 -8.41 0.94 -12.45
N LEU A 90 -8.10 0.66 -11.18
CA LEU A 90 -6.85 1.11 -10.56
C LEU A 90 -5.64 0.51 -11.28
N LEU A 91 -5.67 -0.80 -11.57
CA LEU A 91 -4.61 -1.48 -12.33
C LEU A 91 -4.43 -0.85 -13.72
N ASP A 92 -5.52 -0.57 -14.43
CA ASP A 92 -5.46 0.05 -15.76
C ASP A 92 -4.82 1.44 -15.73
N LYS A 93 -5.20 2.26 -14.75
CA LYS A 93 -4.59 3.58 -14.55
C LYS A 93 -3.10 3.48 -14.21
N ILE A 94 -2.73 2.57 -13.32
CA ILE A 94 -1.32 2.30 -12.98
C ILE A 94 -0.54 1.87 -14.21
N SER A 95 -1.07 0.94 -15.01
CA SER A 95 -0.46 0.47 -16.24
C SER A 95 -0.25 1.60 -17.26
N ALA A 96 -1.27 2.43 -17.46
CA ALA A 96 -1.23 3.52 -18.42
C ALA A 96 -0.34 4.69 -17.99
N SER A 97 -0.04 4.82 -16.70
CA SER A 97 0.69 5.98 -16.15
C SER A 97 2.16 6.06 -16.56
N GLY A 98 2.75 4.94 -16.97
CA GLY A 98 4.20 4.83 -17.21
C GLY A 98 5.08 4.94 -15.95
N LYS A 99 4.49 5.23 -14.78
CA LYS A 99 5.18 5.43 -13.51
C LYS A 99 5.50 4.12 -12.80
N PHE A 100 4.95 3.00 -13.25
CA PHE A 100 5.12 1.68 -12.68
C PHE A 100 5.66 0.70 -13.71
N GLU A 101 6.39 -0.28 -13.23
CA GLU A 101 6.71 -1.51 -13.95
C GLU A 101 5.69 -2.58 -13.53
N LEU A 102 5.01 -3.19 -14.51
CA LEU A 102 4.14 -4.33 -14.25
C LEU A 102 4.95 -5.61 -14.40
N LEU A 103 5.00 -6.39 -13.34
CA LEU A 103 5.75 -7.63 -13.25
C LEU A 103 4.81 -8.83 -13.14
N ASP A 104 5.24 -9.94 -13.72
CA ASP A 104 4.54 -11.22 -13.59
C ASP A 104 4.61 -11.73 -12.14
N LYS A 105 3.62 -12.55 -11.77
CA LYS A 105 3.53 -13.16 -10.45
C LYS A 105 4.72 -14.06 -10.07
N THR A 106 5.54 -14.46 -11.02
CA THR A 106 6.75 -15.26 -10.79
C THR A 106 7.95 -14.43 -10.37
N CYS A 107 7.90 -13.11 -10.56
CA CYS A 107 8.97 -12.20 -10.14
C CYS A 107 9.06 -12.10 -8.61
N ASP A 108 10.26 -11.75 -8.14
CA ASP A 108 10.47 -11.44 -6.71
C ASP A 108 9.63 -10.22 -6.32
N VAL A 109 8.97 -10.32 -5.17
CA VAL A 109 8.22 -9.22 -4.57
C VAL A 109 9.16 -8.40 -3.69
N GLU A 110 9.13 -7.08 -3.86
CA GLU A 110 9.82 -6.13 -3.00
C GLU A 110 8.85 -5.47 -2.02
N ARG A 111 9.36 -5.01 -0.89
CA ARG A 111 8.60 -4.19 0.05
C ARG A 111 8.09 -2.92 -0.65
N GLY A 112 6.79 -2.65 -0.50
CA GLY A 112 6.13 -1.50 -1.10
C GLY A 112 5.63 -1.72 -2.54
N ASP A 113 5.82 -2.90 -3.11
CA ASP A 113 5.14 -3.26 -4.36
C ASP A 113 3.63 -3.32 -4.15
N ILE A 114 2.86 -2.80 -5.11
CA ILE A 114 1.41 -2.94 -5.10
C ILE A 114 1.05 -4.30 -5.70
N LEU A 115 0.27 -5.08 -4.94
CA LEU A 115 -0.06 -6.46 -5.25
C LEU A 115 -1.53 -6.57 -5.67
N PHE A 116 -1.76 -7.05 -6.88
CA PHE A 116 -3.09 -7.30 -7.41
C PHE A 116 -3.42 -8.79 -7.34
N TRP A 117 -4.51 -9.13 -6.66
CA TRP A 117 -4.94 -10.50 -6.39
C TRP A 117 -6.20 -10.84 -7.18
N LEU A 118 -6.25 -12.06 -7.71
CA LEU A 118 -7.41 -12.61 -8.41
C LEU A 118 -7.69 -14.02 -7.86
N TRP A 119 -8.86 -14.19 -7.23
CA TRP A 119 -9.18 -15.45 -6.55
C TRP A 119 -9.66 -16.55 -7.50
N SER A 120 -10.19 -16.18 -8.66
CA SER A 120 -10.69 -17.15 -9.66
C SER A 120 -10.52 -16.61 -11.08
N GLY A 121 -10.26 -17.53 -12.01
CA GLY A 121 -10.04 -17.21 -13.41
C GLY A 121 -8.64 -16.67 -13.72
N ASN A 122 -8.41 -16.35 -14.99
CA ASN A 122 -7.13 -15.86 -15.49
C ASN A 122 -7.20 -14.41 -16.03
N VAL A 123 -8.40 -13.82 -16.01
CA VAL A 123 -8.62 -12.46 -16.50
C VAL A 123 -9.29 -11.64 -15.41
N MET A 124 -8.69 -10.52 -15.07
CA MET A 124 -9.27 -9.57 -14.11
C MET A 124 -10.26 -8.65 -14.82
N THR A 125 -11.51 -8.69 -14.37
CA THR A 125 -12.59 -7.81 -14.84
C THR A 125 -13.08 -6.93 -13.69
N THR A 126 -13.99 -6.00 -13.97
CA THR A 126 -14.61 -5.16 -12.92
C THR A 126 -15.46 -5.96 -11.93
N SER A 127 -15.99 -7.11 -12.35
CA SER A 127 -16.83 -8.02 -11.53
C SER A 127 -16.07 -9.20 -10.91
N SER A 128 -14.78 -9.40 -11.23
CA SER A 128 -14.00 -10.50 -10.65
C SER A 128 -13.87 -10.38 -9.13
N SER A 129 -13.79 -11.51 -8.44
CA SER A 129 -13.37 -11.56 -7.04
C SER A 129 -11.88 -11.26 -6.95
N LYS A 130 -11.54 -10.10 -6.42
CA LYS A 130 -10.20 -9.53 -6.47
C LYS A 130 -9.88 -8.68 -5.25
N HIS A 131 -8.61 -8.41 -5.04
CA HIS A 131 -8.12 -7.55 -3.97
C HIS A 131 -6.88 -6.78 -4.42
N VAL A 132 -6.53 -5.72 -3.72
CA VAL A 132 -5.29 -4.98 -3.88
C VAL A 132 -4.75 -4.56 -2.51
N GLY A 133 -3.44 -4.66 -2.35
CA GLY A 133 -2.73 -4.20 -1.16
C GLY A 133 -1.27 -3.94 -1.48
N ILE A 134 -0.45 -3.77 -0.45
CA ILE A 134 0.99 -3.49 -0.56
C ILE A 134 1.78 -4.65 0.04
N ALA A 135 2.89 -5.02 -0.59
CA ALA A 135 3.84 -5.96 -0.02
C ALA A 135 4.47 -5.37 1.26
N GLU A 136 4.24 -6.02 2.38
CA GLU A 136 4.83 -5.58 3.65
C GLU A 136 6.30 -5.99 3.78
N HIS A 137 6.64 -7.14 3.22
CA HIS A 137 7.99 -7.70 3.23
C HIS A 137 8.36 -8.20 1.84
N PRO A 138 9.65 -8.23 1.50
CA PRO A 138 10.10 -8.93 0.30
C PRO A 138 9.75 -10.41 0.36
N SER A 139 9.42 -11.02 -0.79
CA SER A 139 9.10 -12.44 -0.86
C SER A 139 9.53 -13.07 -2.17
N LYS A 140 10.20 -14.22 -2.06
CA LYS A 140 10.51 -15.13 -3.17
C LYS A 140 9.69 -16.43 -3.09
N GLY A 141 9.04 -16.65 -1.95
CA GLY A 141 8.30 -17.88 -1.65
C GLY A 141 6.86 -17.91 -2.17
N SER A 142 6.17 -18.98 -1.82
CA SER A 142 4.75 -19.20 -2.17
C SER A 142 3.80 -18.32 -1.37
N THR A 143 4.18 -17.86 -0.18
CA THR A 143 3.37 -16.98 0.66
C THR A 143 3.90 -15.55 0.57
N ILE A 144 3.00 -14.61 0.31
CA ILE A 144 3.29 -13.19 0.24
C ILE A 144 2.46 -12.48 1.30
N TYR A 145 3.11 -11.68 2.15
CA TYR A 145 2.45 -10.90 3.20
C TYR A 145 1.99 -9.57 2.62
N CYS A 146 0.66 -9.45 2.49
CA CYS A 146 -0.03 -8.30 1.93
C CYS A 146 -0.63 -7.46 3.06
N LEU A 147 -0.16 -6.23 3.21
CA LEU A 147 -0.77 -5.21 4.05
C LEU A 147 -1.82 -4.47 3.23
N GLY A 148 -3.05 -4.43 3.68
CA GLY A 148 -4.14 -3.84 2.91
C GLY A 148 -5.32 -3.40 3.74
N GLY A 149 -6.15 -2.59 3.13
CA GLY A 149 -7.47 -2.23 3.64
C GLY A 149 -8.53 -3.25 3.21
N ASN A 150 -9.63 -3.29 3.96
CA ASN A 150 -10.74 -4.21 3.73
C ASN A 150 -10.35 -5.70 3.78
N GLN A 151 -9.39 -6.02 4.63
CA GLN A 151 -9.01 -7.39 4.95
C GLN A 151 -9.63 -7.79 6.28
N LYS A 152 -10.71 -8.60 6.26
CA LYS A 152 -11.55 -8.87 7.46
C LYS A 152 -12.08 -7.57 8.08
N ASP A 153 -12.57 -6.66 7.24
CA ASP A 153 -13.15 -5.35 7.57
C ASP A 153 -12.21 -4.42 8.36
N LYS A 154 -10.90 -4.59 8.19
CA LYS A 154 -9.88 -3.75 8.84
C LYS A 154 -8.61 -3.60 7.99
N ILE A 155 -7.74 -2.71 8.43
CA ILE A 155 -6.36 -2.64 7.95
C ILE A 155 -5.55 -3.72 8.67
N CYS A 156 -5.05 -4.68 7.94
CA CYS A 156 -4.20 -5.72 8.50
C CYS A 156 -3.27 -6.35 7.45
N THR A 157 -2.35 -7.17 7.92
CA THR A 157 -1.51 -7.99 7.06
C THR A 157 -2.03 -9.41 7.03
N LEU A 158 -2.23 -9.94 5.82
CA LEU A 158 -2.57 -11.34 5.59
C LEU A 158 -1.53 -12.00 4.68
N GLY A 159 -1.24 -13.27 4.93
CA GLY A 159 -0.45 -14.11 4.04
C GLY A 159 -1.35 -14.71 2.97
N TYR A 160 -1.03 -14.45 1.70
CA TYR A 160 -1.74 -15.01 0.54
C TYR A 160 -0.84 -15.93 -0.27
N ASP A 161 -1.41 -17.00 -0.81
CA ASP A 161 -0.72 -17.91 -1.73
C ASP A 161 -0.44 -17.18 -3.06
N ARG A 162 0.81 -17.19 -3.50
CA ARG A 162 1.29 -16.58 -4.75
C ARG A 162 0.51 -17.03 -5.99
N LYS A 163 -0.07 -18.23 -5.97
CA LYS A 163 -0.91 -18.71 -7.10
C LYS A 163 -2.08 -17.77 -7.43
N HIS A 164 -2.57 -17.01 -6.44
CA HIS A 164 -3.64 -16.03 -6.60
C HIS A 164 -3.14 -14.63 -6.93
N LEU A 165 -1.82 -14.39 -6.92
CA LEU A 165 -1.26 -13.13 -7.39
C LEU A 165 -1.53 -13.01 -8.89
N PHE A 166 -2.13 -11.90 -9.29
CA PHE A 166 -2.39 -11.60 -10.69
C PHE A 166 -1.19 -10.90 -11.33
N CYS A 167 -0.74 -9.81 -10.71
CA CYS A 167 0.48 -9.10 -11.10
C CYS A 167 1.01 -8.25 -9.94
N ILE A 168 2.23 -7.77 -10.11
CA ILE A 168 2.93 -6.85 -9.22
C ILE A 168 3.07 -5.52 -9.96
N ALA A 169 2.73 -4.40 -9.32
CA ALA A 169 3.03 -3.08 -9.82
C ALA A 169 4.12 -2.44 -8.94
N ARG A 170 5.31 -2.32 -9.50
CA ARG A 170 6.49 -1.73 -8.85
C ARG A 170 6.64 -0.28 -9.25
N LEU A 171 6.60 0.63 -8.27
CA LEU A 171 6.81 2.05 -8.52
C LEU A 171 8.26 2.28 -8.96
N LYS A 172 8.44 2.96 -10.10
CA LYS A 172 9.74 3.44 -10.58
C LYS A 172 10.10 4.68 -9.74
N GLU A 173 11.05 4.52 -8.84
CA GLU A 173 11.60 5.63 -8.07
C GLU A 173 12.75 6.25 -8.87
N VAL A 174 12.60 7.51 -9.20
CA VAL A 174 13.60 8.33 -9.90
C VAL A 174 14.39 9.11 -8.85
#